data_c082b9d89d74a821801edbf49e02df75
#
_entry.id   c082b9d89d74a821801edbf49e02df75
#
_cell.length_a   1.000
_cell.length_b   1.000
_cell.length_c   1.000
_cell.angle_alpha   90.00
_cell.angle_beta   90.00
_cell.angle_gamma   90.00
#
_symmetry.space_group_name_H-M   'P 1'
#
loop_
_entity.id
_entity.type
_entity.pdbx_description
1 polymer ?
#
loop_
_entity_poly.entity_id
_entity_poly.type
_entity_poly.pdbx_seq_one_letter_code
_entity_poly.pdbx_strand_id
1 'polypeptide(L)'
;MIPCPDQSFPIVKYLLDTNICICAMKHHVPVLRQMQSAKQDGLCVSAIVAAELAFGVARSAAEHRQRNQLSLNRFLGAIAVQPWPAEAVWVYGPMRQSLEQAGTPIGELDLLIAAHAQVNGLILVTNNTREFERIEGLQLENWAQLGTPA
;
A
#
# COMPACT_ATOMS: atom_id res chain seq x y z
N MET A 1 -13.72 -36.83 1.75
CA MET A 1 -13.32 -35.46 1.39
C MET A 1 -13.22 -34.65 2.68
N ILE A 2 -12.00 -34.34 3.09
CA ILE A 2 -11.77 -33.53 4.27
C ILE A 2 -12.12 -32.08 3.89
N PRO A 3 -13.10 -31.43 4.55
CA PRO A 3 -13.35 -30.03 4.25
C PRO A 3 -12.08 -29.24 4.57
N CYS A 4 -11.62 -28.44 3.60
CA CYS A 4 -10.60 -27.47 3.90
C CYS A 4 -11.05 -26.68 5.11
N PRO A 5 -10.20 -26.51 6.13
CA PRO A 5 -10.54 -25.58 7.19
C PRO A 5 -10.84 -24.25 6.52
N ASP A 6 -11.96 -23.67 6.91
CA ASP A 6 -12.36 -22.36 6.47
C ASP A 6 -11.17 -21.42 6.71
N GLN A 7 -10.40 -21.18 5.65
CA GLN A 7 -9.36 -20.16 5.68
C GLN A 7 -10.06 -18.82 5.47
N SER A 8 -10.90 -18.45 6.42
CA SER A 8 -11.38 -17.10 6.49
C SER A 8 -10.17 -16.21 6.83
N PHE A 9 -9.45 -15.82 5.77
CA PHE A 9 -8.50 -14.73 5.90
C PHE A 9 -9.28 -13.51 6.40
N PRO A 10 -8.76 -12.77 7.39
CA PRO A 10 -9.42 -11.55 7.80
C PRO A 10 -9.65 -10.70 6.56
N ILE A 11 -10.89 -10.26 6.38
CA ILE A 11 -11.25 -9.38 5.26
C ILE A 11 -10.42 -8.13 5.40
N VAL A 12 -9.52 -7.89 4.44
CA VAL A 12 -8.70 -6.68 4.37
C VAL A 12 -9.35 -5.75 3.36
N LYS A 13 -9.54 -4.51 3.74
CA LYS A 13 -10.19 -3.50 2.90
C LYS A 13 -9.21 -2.50 2.30
N TYR A 14 -8.12 -2.20 3.01
CA TYR A 14 -7.21 -1.13 2.65
C TYR A 14 -5.80 -1.64 2.41
N LEU A 15 -5.20 -1.18 1.31
CA LEU A 15 -3.78 -1.37 0.99
C LEU A 15 -3.07 -0.03 1.13
N LEU A 16 -2.11 0.07 2.04
CA LEU A 16 -1.40 1.31 2.29
C LEU A 16 -0.18 1.45 1.37
N ASP A 17 -0.09 2.58 0.66
CA ASP A 17 1.06 2.92 -0.16
C ASP A 17 2.25 3.34 0.71
N THR A 18 3.45 3.31 0.12
CA THR A 18 4.71 3.60 0.81
C THR A 18 4.69 4.95 1.53
N ASN A 19 4.21 6.01 0.88
CA ASN A 19 4.18 7.35 1.47
C ASN A 19 3.28 7.43 2.71
N ILE A 20 2.17 6.69 2.73
CA ILE A 20 1.28 6.62 3.89
C ILE A 20 1.97 5.88 5.04
N CYS A 21 2.68 4.78 4.74
CA CYS A 21 3.46 4.06 5.74
C CYS A 21 4.53 4.95 6.37
N ILE A 22 5.23 5.75 5.57
CA ILE A 22 6.24 6.70 6.06
C ILE A 22 5.59 7.74 6.97
N CYS A 23 4.42 8.28 6.59
CA CYS A 23 3.65 9.19 7.43
C CYS A 23 3.33 8.56 8.78
N ALA A 24 2.87 7.31 8.79
CA ALA A 24 2.55 6.59 10.03
C ALA A 24 3.79 6.40 10.89
N MET A 25 4.91 6.01 10.30
CA MET A 25 6.18 5.82 11.01
C MET A 25 6.72 7.12 11.60
N LYS A 26 6.41 8.27 10.99
CA LYS A 26 6.76 9.61 11.47
C LYS A 26 5.70 10.22 12.38
N HIS A 27 4.72 9.44 12.80
CA HIS A 27 3.65 9.86 13.71
C HIS A 27 2.79 11.01 13.17
N HIS A 28 2.51 11.00 11.86
CA HIS A 28 1.60 11.96 11.23
C HIS A 28 0.17 11.71 11.74
N VAL A 29 -0.35 12.66 12.51
CA VAL A 29 -1.60 12.47 13.27
C VAL A 29 -2.79 12.11 12.38
N PRO A 30 -3.08 12.80 11.26
CA PRO A 30 -4.22 12.44 10.41
C PRO A 30 -4.16 10.99 9.92
N VAL A 31 -2.99 10.51 9.52
CA VAL A 31 -2.81 9.12 9.06
C VAL A 31 -3.05 8.15 10.21
N LEU A 32 -2.48 8.40 11.40
CA LEU A 32 -2.64 7.53 12.55
C LEU A 32 -4.11 7.45 12.98
N ARG A 33 -4.84 8.56 12.95
CA ARG A 33 -6.27 8.57 13.26
C ARG A 33 -7.08 7.74 12.29
N GLN A 34 -6.81 7.86 10.99
CA GLN A 34 -7.49 7.07 9.97
C GLN A 34 -7.17 5.59 10.11
N MET A 35 -5.91 5.24 10.40
CA MET A 35 -5.51 3.85 10.63
C MET A 35 -6.27 3.28 11.82
N GLN A 36 -6.41 4.03 12.90
CA GLN A 36 -7.16 3.61 14.09
C GLN A 36 -8.63 3.37 13.76
N SER A 37 -9.25 4.28 13.02
CA SER A 37 -10.66 4.14 12.61
C SER A 37 -10.89 2.96 11.67
N ALA A 38 -9.94 2.70 10.77
CA ALA A 38 -10.07 1.69 9.74
C ALA A 38 -9.56 0.31 10.18
N LYS A 39 -9.01 0.20 11.37
CA LYS A 39 -8.37 -1.04 11.87
C LYS A 39 -9.29 -2.25 11.80
N GLN A 40 -10.56 -2.09 12.12
CA GLN A 40 -11.54 -3.18 12.11
C GLN A 40 -11.85 -3.65 10.68
N ASP A 41 -11.73 -2.76 9.70
CA ASP A 41 -11.98 -3.09 8.30
C ASP A 41 -10.81 -3.81 7.65
N GLY A 42 -9.66 -3.84 8.30
CA GLY A 42 -8.47 -4.54 7.86
C GLY A 42 -7.51 -3.70 7.02
N LEU A 43 -6.29 -3.57 7.49
CA LEU A 43 -5.21 -2.84 6.85
C LEU A 43 -4.10 -3.81 6.45
N CYS A 44 -3.52 -3.60 5.27
CA CYS A 44 -2.34 -4.36 4.86
C CYS A 44 -1.40 -3.50 4.03
N VAL A 45 -0.19 -4.01 3.85
CA VAL A 45 0.75 -3.49 2.87
C VAL A 45 1.14 -4.61 1.91
N SER A 46 1.46 -4.24 0.69
CA SER A 46 2.04 -5.17 -0.28
C SER A 46 3.49 -5.47 0.09
N ALA A 47 3.96 -6.68 -0.22
CA ALA A 47 5.39 -7.00 -0.16
C ALA A 47 6.22 -6.01 -0.97
N ILE A 48 5.67 -5.43 -2.04
CA ILE A 48 6.33 -4.39 -2.83
C ILE A 48 6.59 -3.14 -1.98
N VAL A 49 5.61 -2.70 -1.20
CA VAL A 49 5.75 -1.56 -0.29
C VAL A 49 6.78 -1.87 0.80
N ALA A 50 6.72 -3.07 1.38
CA ALA A 50 7.70 -3.50 2.39
C ALA A 50 9.12 -3.45 1.82
N ALA A 51 9.31 -3.87 0.57
CA ALA A 51 10.60 -3.82 -0.11
C ALA A 51 11.10 -2.38 -0.31
N GLU A 52 10.21 -1.46 -0.69
CA GLU A 52 10.56 -0.04 -0.81
C GLU A 52 10.98 0.56 0.53
N LEU A 53 10.26 0.23 1.59
CA LEU A 53 10.61 0.69 2.95
C LEU A 53 11.95 0.13 3.40
N ALA A 54 12.23 -1.15 3.12
CA ALA A 54 13.50 -1.79 3.42
C ALA A 54 14.66 -1.15 2.65
N PHE A 55 14.43 -0.80 1.39
CA PHE A 55 15.42 -0.05 0.60
C PHE A 55 15.70 1.31 1.23
N GLY A 56 14.66 2.03 1.68
CA GLY A 56 14.81 3.30 2.37
C GLY A 56 15.68 3.20 3.61
N VAL A 57 15.55 2.12 4.39
CA VAL A 57 16.43 1.85 5.54
C VAL A 57 17.86 1.59 5.08
N ALA A 58 18.05 0.74 4.07
CA ALA A 58 19.39 0.34 3.60
C ALA A 58 20.20 1.54 3.09
N ARG A 59 19.54 2.51 2.46
CA ARG A 59 20.21 3.71 1.94
C ARG A 59 20.34 4.84 2.95
N SER A 60 19.80 4.70 4.16
CA SER A 60 19.92 5.73 5.18
C SER A 60 21.35 5.83 5.69
N ALA A 61 21.70 6.99 6.27
CA ALA A 61 23.03 7.21 6.84
C ALA A 61 23.34 6.14 7.88
N ALA A 62 24.59 5.67 7.92
CA ALA A 62 25.03 4.58 8.79
C ALA A 62 24.66 4.83 10.26
N GLU A 63 24.74 6.07 10.72
CA GLU A 63 24.43 6.48 12.09
C GLU A 63 22.95 6.33 12.45
N HIS A 64 22.04 6.33 11.45
CA HIS A 64 20.59 6.22 11.66
C HIS A 64 20.01 4.87 11.24
N ARG A 65 20.80 4.03 10.58
CA ARG A 65 20.31 2.81 9.96
C ARG A 65 19.72 1.83 10.96
N GLN A 66 20.37 1.62 12.09
CA GLN A 66 19.89 0.70 13.11
C GLN A 66 18.56 1.16 13.69
N ARG A 67 18.45 2.45 14.01
CA ARG A 67 17.19 3.04 14.52
C ARG A 67 16.07 2.90 13.49
N ASN A 68 16.38 3.20 12.23
CA ASN A 68 15.40 3.09 11.14
C ASN A 68 14.97 1.64 10.92
N GLN A 69 15.90 0.69 11.04
CA GLN A 69 15.55 -0.73 10.93
C GLN A 69 14.62 -1.17 12.06
N LEU A 70 14.87 -0.75 13.29
CA LEU A 70 14.00 -1.07 14.43
C LEU A 70 12.60 -0.47 14.25
N SER A 71 12.52 0.76 13.76
CA SER A 71 11.24 1.41 13.46
C SER A 71 10.45 0.63 12.39
N LEU A 72 11.13 0.22 11.32
CA LEU A 72 10.50 -0.58 10.26
C LEU A 72 10.04 -1.94 10.78
N ASN A 73 10.89 -2.62 11.57
CA ASN A 73 10.51 -3.92 12.15
C ASN A 73 9.25 -3.80 13.00
N ARG A 74 9.15 -2.73 13.79
CA ARG A 74 7.97 -2.47 14.62
C ARG A 74 6.73 -2.22 13.77
N PHE A 75 6.87 -1.41 12.73
CA PHE A 75 5.75 -1.11 11.83
C PHE A 75 5.25 -2.37 11.10
N LEU A 76 6.15 -3.13 10.49
CA LEU A 76 5.80 -4.34 9.75
C LEU A 76 5.33 -5.47 10.68
N GLY A 77 5.72 -5.45 11.95
CA GLY A 77 5.21 -6.39 12.94
C GLY A 77 3.79 -6.10 13.39
N ALA A 78 3.31 -4.88 13.17
CA ALA A 78 1.98 -4.43 13.58
C ALA A 78 0.95 -4.41 12.45
N ILE A 79 1.35 -4.69 11.21
CA ILE A 79 0.46 -4.66 10.04
C ILE A 79 0.69 -5.91 9.19
N ALA A 80 -0.37 -6.40 8.54
CA ALA A 80 -0.25 -7.54 7.65
C ALA A 80 0.54 -7.18 6.38
N VAL A 81 1.54 -7.97 6.05
CA VAL A 81 2.29 -7.86 4.79
C VAL A 81 1.79 -8.96 3.87
N GLN A 82 1.19 -8.60 2.75
CA GLN A 82 0.66 -9.56 1.78
C GLN A 82 1.63 -9.76 0.63
N PRO A 83 1.84 -11.01 0.19
CA PRO A 83 2.59 -11.25 -1.03
C PRO A 83 1.88 -10.62 -2.22
N TRP A 84 2.65 -10.21 -3.23
CA TRP A 84 2.06 -9.70 -4.46
C TRP A 84 1.30 -10.84 -5.15
N PRO A 85 0.00 -10.68 -5.42
CA PRO A 85 -0.82 -11.80 -5.92
C PRO A 85 -0.45 -12.16 -7.35
N ALA A 86 -0.31 -13.46 -7.63
CA ALA A 86 0.06 -13.94 -8.95
C ALA A 86 -0.95 -13.50 -10.02
N GLU A 87 -2.23 -13.43 -9.68
CA GLU A 87 -3.30 -13.01 -10.58
C GLU A 87 -3.16 -11.55 -11.02
N ALA A 88 -2.41 -10.75 -10.27
CA ALA A 88 -2.19 -9.35 -10.62
C ALA A 88 -1.40 -9.18 -11.92
N VAL A 89 -0.70 -10.21 -12.41
CA VAL A 89 0.02 -10.17 -13.69
C VAL A 89 -0.93 -9.83 -14.84
N TRP A 90 -2.17 -10.32 -14.77
CA TRP A 90 -3.16 -10.13 -15.83
C TRP A 90 -3.84 -8.74 -15.76
N VAL A 91 -3.72 -8.07 -14.64
CA VAL A 91 -4.17 -6.68 -14.46
C VAL A 91 -3.05 -5.72 -14.82
N TYR A 92 -1.83 -6.04 -14.40
CA TYR A 92 -0.64 -5.18 -14.57
C TYR A 92 -0.33 -4.91 -16.06
N GLY A 93 -0.32 -5.95 -16.90
CA GLY A 93 0.04 -5.80 -18.30
C GLY A 93 -0.86 -4.81 -19.05
N PRO A 94 -2.18 -5.03 -19.07
CA PRO A 94 -3.10 -4.10 -19.72
C PRO A 94 -3.10 -2.70 -19.10
N MET A 95 -2.98 -2.60 -17.77
CA MET A 95 -2.93 -1.32 -17.06
C MET A 95 -1.75 -0.48 -17.54
N ARG A 96 -0.56 -1.07 -17.56
CA ARG A 96 0.66 -0.39 -18.03
C ARG A 96 0.55 0.02 -19.49
N GLN A 97 0.10 -0.88 -20.35
CA GLN A 97 -0.06 -0.62 -21.77
C GLN A 97 -1.01 0.55 -22.03
N SER A 98 -2.14 0.57 -21.34
CA SER A 98 -3.13 1.64 -21.46
C SER A 98 -2.55 3.01 -21.09
N LEU A 99 -1.78 3.07 -20.00
CA LEU A 99 -1.17 4.32 -19.53
C LEU A 99 -0.07 4.82 -20.48
N GLU A 100 0.77 3.91 -20.98
CA GLU A 100 1.82 4.27 -21.94
C GLU A 100 1.21 4.75 -23.24
N GLN A 101 0.17 4.08 -23.73
CA GLN A 101 -0.53 4.47 -24.96
C GLN A 101 -1.19 5.83 -24.82
N ALA A 102 -1.72 6.17 -23.64
CA ALA A 102 -2.32 7.47 -23.37
C ALA A 102 -1.29 8.57 -23.14
N GLY A 103 0.00 8.25 -23.08
CA GLY A 103 1.07 9.21 -22.81
C GLY A 103 1.14 9.66 -21.36
N THR A 104 0.55 8.89 -20.43
CA THR A 104 0.51 9.21 -19.00
C THR A 104 1.08 8.06 -18.17
N PRO A 105 2.37 7.68 -18.37
CA PRO A 105 2.95 6.55 -17.65
C PRO A 105 3.04 6.83 -16.16
N ILE A 106 3.02 5.74 -15.39
CA ILE A 106 3.20 5.73 -13.94
C ILE A 106 4.43 4.87 -13.65
N GLY A 107 5.14 5.16 -12.56
CA GLY A 107 6.30 4.38 -12.14
C GLY A 107 5.98 2.90 -11.97
N GLU A 108 6.94 2.04 -12.31
CA GLU A 108 6.73 0.59 -12.35
C GLU A 108 6.31 0.01 -11.00
N LEU A 109 6.93 0.46 -9.90
CA LEU A 109 6.57 0.00 -8.56
C LEU A 109 5.16 0.44 -8.17
N ASP A 110 4.78 1.67 -8.52
CA ASP A 110 3.43 2.18 -8.28
C ASP A 110 2.39 1.37 -9.07
N LEU A 111 2.73 0.96 -10.30
CA LEU A 111 1.86 0.09 -11.09
C LEU A 111 1.68 -1.28 -10.46
N LEU A 112 2.74 -1.85 -9.89
CA LEU A 112 2.63 -3.13 -9.17
C LEU A 112 1.72 -3.01 -7.96
N ILE A 113 1.84 -1.92 -7.20
CA ILE A 113 0.99 -1.67 -6.04
C ILE A 113 -0.47 -1.49 -6.46
N ALA A 114 -0.71 -0.72 -7.53
CA ALA A 114 -2.06 -0.50 -8.06
C ALA A 114 -2.70 -1.80 -8.54
N ALA A 115 -1.95 -2.64 -9.26
CA ALA A 115 -2.43 -3.94 -9.73
C ALA A 115 -2.80 -4.86 -8.56
N HIS A 116 -2.00 -4.86 -7.50
CA HIS A 116 -2.30 -5.60 -6.27
C HIS A 116 -3.64 -5.15 -5.67
N ALA A 117 -3.83 -3.85 -5.50
CA ALA A 117 -5.07 -3.31 -4.95
C ALA A 117 -6.26 -3.67 -5.82
N GLN A 118 -6.14 -3.50 -7.13
CA GLN A 118 -7.25 -3.71 -8.04
C GLN A 118 -7.68 -5.18 -8.14
N VAL A 119 -6.73 -6.11 -8.22
CA VAL A 119 -7.06 -7.53 -8.35
C VAL A 119 -7.73 -8.08 -7.10
N ASN A 120 -7.41 -7.54 -5.93
CA ASN A 120 -7.99 -7.97 -4.65
C ASN A 120 -9.15 -7.08 -4.18
N GLY A 121 -9.57 -6.11 -5.00
CA GLY A 121 -10.69 -5.23 -4.65
C GLY A 121 -10.41 -4.34 -3.45
N LEU A 122 -9.16 -3.97 -3.21
CA LEU A 122 -8.74 -3.16 -2.07
C LEU A 122 -8.77 -1.66 -2.42
N ILE A 123 -9.02 -0.84 -1.41
CA ILE A 123 -8.84 0.61 -1.54
C ILE A 123 -7.37 0.92 -1.33
N LEU A 124 -6.74 1.57 -2.31
CA LEU A 124 -5.36 2.01 -2.20
C LEU A 124 -5.34 3.35 -1.46
N VAL A 125 -4.65 3.37 -0.32
CA VAL A 125 -4.48 4.59 0.48
C VAL A 125 -3.14 5.21 0.14
N THR A 126 -3.17 6.40 -0.43
CA THR A 126 -1.98 7.09 -0.93
C THR A 126 -2.16 8.61 -0.84
N ASN A 127 -1.06 9.36 -0.69
CA ASN A 127 -1.12 10.81 -0.84
C ASN A 127 -0.86 11.25 -2.29
N ASN A 128 -0.54 10.31 -3.18
CA ASN A 128 -0.30 10.57 -4.59
C ASN A 128 -1.52 10.24 -5.46
N THR A 129 -2.69 10.69 -5.04
CA THR A 129 -3.95 10.38 -5.72
C THR A 129 -3.97 10.87 -7.16
N ARG A 130 -3.32 12.01 -7.44
CA ARG A 130 -3.28 12.60 -8.77
C ARG A 130 -2.72 11.66 -9.83
N GLU A 131 -1.67 10.90 -9.49
CA GLU A 131 -1.05 9.94 -10.39
C GLU A 131 -1.92 8.69 -10.53
N PHE A 132 -2.39 8.14 -9.42
CA PHE A 132 -3.20 6.92 -9.42
C PHE A 132 -4.62 7.11 -9.98
N GLU A 133 -5.15 8.31 -10.02
CA GLU A 133 -6.44 8.62 -10.66
C GLU A 133 -6.45 8.32 -12.15
N ARG A 134 -5.28 8.22 -12.78
CA ARG A 134 -5.16 7.82 -14.19
C ARG A 134 -5.54 6.37 -14.44
N ILE A 135 -5.66 5.56 -13.39
CA ILE A 135 -6.01 4.14 -13.48
C ILE A 135 -7.51 3.98 -13.29
N GLU A 136 -8.18 3.54 -14.36
CA GLU A 136 -9.61 3.34 -14.33
C GLU A 136 -10.00 2.21 -13.37
N GLY A 137 -11.01 2.45 -12.55
CA GLY A 137 -11.57 1.46 -11.64
C GLY A 137 -10.81 1.29 -10.32
N LEU A 138 -9.68 1.95 -10.14
CA LEU A 138 -8.93 1.88 -8.89
C LEU A 138 -9.58 2.76 -7.82
N GLN A 139 -9.87 2.16 -6.67
CA GLN A 139 -10.43 2.89 -5.54
C GLN A 139 -9.31 3.53 -4.71
N LEU A 140 -9.43 4.83 -4.43
CA LEU A 140 -8.39 5.60 -3.77
C LEU A 140 -8.94 6.35 -2.56
N GLU A 141 -8.12 6.46 -1.51
CA GLU A 141 -8.34 7.38 -0.39
C GLU A 141 -7.01 8.04 -0.04
N ASN A 142 -7.07 9.29 0.42
CA ASN A 142 -5.91 9.99 0.93
C ASN A 142 -6.12 10.32 2.42
N TRP A 143 -5.32 9.68 3.26
CA TRP A 143 -5.40 9.87 4.72
C TRP A 143 -4.41 10.92 5.24
N ALA A 144 -3.55 11.43 4.36
CA ALA A 144 -2.55 12.43 4.73
C ALA A 144 -3.06 13.86 4.66
N GLN A 145 -4.22 14.09 4.05
CA GLN A 145 -4.81 15.42 3.97
C GLN A 145 -5.36 15.87 5.32
N LEU A 146 -4.94 17.07 5.75
CA LEU A 146 -5.50 17.73 6.92
C LEU A 146 -6.95 18.10 6.65
N GLY A 147 -7.84 17.49 7.44
CA GLY A 147 -9.20 18.00 7.62
C GLY A 147 -9.93 18.37 6.36
N THR A 148 -10.45 17.38 5.63
CA THR A 148 -11.57 17.67 4.77
C THR A 148 -12.72 18.03 5.69
N PRO A 149 -13.23 19.26 5.66
CA PRO A 149 -14.49 19.53 6.34
C PRO A 149 -15.52 18.59 5.74
N ALA A 150 -16.23 17.93 6.64
CA ALA A 150 -17.33 17.08 6.25
C ALA A 150 -18.33 17.90 5.42
#